data_c0d8159099a2c4e638d53c3c05db5b0a
#
_entry.id   c0d8159099a2c4e638d53c3c05db5b0a
#
_cell.length_a   1.000
_cell.length_b   1.000
_cell.length_c   1.000
_cell.angle_alpha   90.00
_cell.angle_beta   90.00
_cell.angle_gamma   90.00
#
_symmetry.space_group_name_H-M   'P 1'
#
loop_
_entity.id
_entity.type
_entity.pdbx_description
1 polymer ?
#
loop_
_entity_poly.entity_id
_entity_poly.type
_entity_poly.pdbx_seq_one_letter_code
_entity_poly.pdbx_strand_id
1 'polypeptide(L)'
;TSIMKKINLEDGTEARGVRKVEISTQRTYLYNFGFDKNISFASVVYVPFAATHTVDRLAANLTTVAVNPTNALNAPIGATHFRFINAIGVISDFVYNDTTKTYEPSNAALNEMSNTTYGAYSPLNAPYAGEALDVSLPAGTVMTADVSVLHCLGIEFFQEVNGNYYKFSSGNCLVIDNVY
;
A
#
# COMPACT_ATOMS: atom_id res chain seq x y z
N THR A 1 12.17 -16.85 5.37
CA THR A 1 12.76 -16.35 4.10
C THR A 1 12.04 -15.07 3.72
N SER A 2 12.77 -13.99 3.43
CA SER A 2 12.17 -12.72 3.00
C SER A 2 11.48 -12.88 1.63
N ILE A 3 10.47 -12.05 1.35
CA ILE A 3 9.77 -12.04 0.05
C ILE A 3 10.75 -11.80 -1.09
N MET A 4 11.65 -10.83 -0.96
CA MET A 4 12.66 -10.52 -1.98
C MET A 4 13.57 -11.72 -2.27
N LYS A 5 13.93 -12.51 -1.26
CA LYS A 5 14.67 -13.75 -1.48
C LYS A 5 13.87 -14.80 -2.23
N LYS A 6 12.56 -14.87 -2.01
CA LYS A 6 11.69 -15.80 -2.78
C LYS A 6 11.66 -15.38 -4.25
N ILE A 7 11.43 -14.10 -4.53
CA ILE A 7 11.42 -13.55 -5.89
C ILE A 7 12.77 -13.79 -6.59
N ASN A 8 13.88 -13.53 -5.92
CA ASN A 8 15.22 -13.76 -6.45
C ASN A 8 15.47 -15.26 -6.79
N LEU A 9 14.86 -16.19 -6.08
CA LEU A 9 15.00 -17.63 -6.36
C LEU A 9 14.25 -18.08 -7.61
N GLU A 10 13.25 -17.30 -8.07
CA GLU A 10 12.53 -17.59 -9.32
C GLU A 10 13.37 -17.29 -10.58
N ASP A 11 14.39 -16.46 -10.48
CA ASP A 11 15.32 -16.23 -11.60
C ASP A 11 16.17 -17.49 -11.85
N GLY A 12 15.87 -18.16 -12.96
CA GLY A 12 16.61 -19.32 -13.47
C GLY A 12 17.67 -18.97 -14.52
N THR A 13 17.84 -17.68 -14.86
CA THR A 13 18.73 -17.25 -15.93
C THR A 13 20.13 -16.91 -15.45
N GLU A 14 20.25 -16.43 -14.22
CA GLU A 14 21.50 -15.98 -13.64
C GLU A 14 22.07 -16.95 -12.59
N ALA A 15 23.36 -16.90 -12.37
CA ALA A 15 24.04 -17.71 -11.37
C ALA A 15 23.62 -17.34 -9.96
N ARG A 16 23.69 -18.29 -9.03
CA ARG A 16 23.42 -18.05 -7.62
C ARG A 16 24.31 -16.93 -7.07
N GLY A 17 23.73 -15.93 -6.46
CA GLY A 17 24.42 -14.76 -5.89
C GLY A 17 24.28 -13.50 -6.72
N VAL A 18 23.95 -13.60 -8.02
CA VAL A 18 23.73 -12.47 -8.94
C VAL A 18 22.34 -12.48 -9.59
N ARG A 19 21.46 -13.34 -9.15
CA ARG A 19 20.10 -13.48 -9.66
C ARG A 19 19.32 -12.18 -9.53
N LYS A 20 18.54 -11.88 -10.54
CA LYS A 20 17.66 -10.70 -10.56
C LYS A 20 16.55 -10.81 -9.52
N VAL A 21 16.00 -9.68 -9.14
CA VAL A 21 14.77 -9.58 -8.33
C VAL A 21 13.70 -8.98 -9.24
N GLU A 22 13.02 -9.81 -10.02
CA GLU A 22 12.04 -9.41 -11.03
C GLU A 22 10.63 -9.33 -10.42
N ILE A 23 10.36 -8.22 -9.71
CA ILE A 23 9.06 -7.98 -9.07
C ILE A 23 7.95 -7.89 -10.11
N SER A 24 8.24 -7.31 -11.27
CA SER A 24 7.30 -7.14 -12.37
C SER A 24 6.70 -8.46 -12.89
N THR A 25 7.44 -9.57 -12.77
CA THR A 25 6.98 -10.91 -13.13
C THR A 25 6.46 -11.72 -11.95
N GLN A 26 6.81 -11.34 -10.72
CA GLN A 26 6.53 -12.08 -9.48
C GLN A 26 5.64 -11.29 -8.49
N ARG A 27 4.74 -10.48 -9.01
CA ARG A 27 3.88 -9.53 -8.25
C ARG A 27 3.07 -10.20 -7.14
N THR A 28 2.63 -11.44 -7.35
CA THR A 28 1.78 -12.19 -6.41
C THR A 28 2.43 -12.41 -5.04
N TYR A 29 3.76 -12.40 -4.94
CA TYR A 29 4.46 -12.52 -3.67
C TYR A 29 4.23 -11.31 -2.74
N LEU A 30 3.81 -10.17 -3.28
CA LEU A 30 3.56 -8.94 -2.52
C LEU A 30 2.08 -8.75 -2.15
N TYR A 31 1.17 -9.52 -2.73
CA TYR A 31 -0.27 -9.41 -2.42
C TYR A 31 -0.53 -9.70 -0.96
N ASN A 32 -1.38 -8.88 -0.34
CA ASN A 32 -1.74 -8.96 1.07
C ASN A 32 -0.56 -8.80 2.04
N PHE A 33 0.55 -8.21 1.58
CA PHE A 33 1.66 -7.89 2.47
C PHE A 33 1.25 -6.76 3.41
N GLY A 34 1.14 -7.07 4.71
CA GLY A 34 0.88 -6.10 5.76
C GLY A 34 2.19 -5.50 6.28
N PHE A 35 2.18 -4.18 6.49
CA PHE A 35 3.33 -3.46 7.05
C PHE A 35 3.40 -3.55 8.58
N ASP A 36 2.34 -4.02 9.24
CA ASP A 36 2.35 -4.37 10.66
C ASP A 36 2.34 -5.89 10.81
N LYS A 37 3.26 -6.40 11.63
CA LYS A 37 3.40 -7.84 11.89
C LYS A 37 2.26 -8.39 12.75
N ASN A 38 1.67 -7.55 13.59
CA ASN A 38 0.73 -7.97 14.62
C ASN A 38 -0.73 -7.68 14.25
N ILE A 39 -0.96 -6.81 13.26
CA ILE A 39 -2.29 -6.32 12.88
C ILE A 39 -2.45 -6.46 11.36
N SER A 40 -3.43 -7.24 10.93
CA SER A 40 -3.80 -7.31 9.52
C SER A 40 -4.92 -6.32 9.19
N PHE A 41 -4.92 -5.79 7.98
CA PHE A 41 -5.99 -4.89 7.51
C PHE A 41 -7.37 -5.57 7.64
N ALA A 42 -7.49 -6.83 7.25
CA ALA A 42 -8.72 -7.60 7.34
C ALA A 42 -9.20 -7.89 8.77
N SER A 43 -8.32 -7.77 9.78
CA SER A 43 -8.71 -7.91 11.19
C SER A 43 -9.23 -6.59 11.81
N VAL A 44 -9.04 -5.48 11.10
CA VAL A 44 -9.40 -4.13 11.56
C VAL A 44 -10.56 -3.56 10.76
N VAL A 45 -10.59 -3.81 9.45
CA VAL A 45 -11.54 -3.21 8.51
C VAL A 45 -12.49 -4.26 7.95
N TYR A 46 -13.76 -4.17 8.33
CA TYR A 46 -14.87 -4.97 7.80
C TYR A 46 -15.78 -4.14 6.87
N VAL A 47 -15.41 -2.90 6.61
CA VAL A 47 -16.10 -2.02 5.65
C VAL A 47 -15.91 -2.59 4.25
N PRO A 48 -16.96 -2.86 3.49
CA PRO A 48 -16.81 -3.20 2.09
C PRO A 48 -16.19 -2.05 1.31
N PHE A 49 -15.26 -2.37 0.42
CA PHE A 49 -14.59 -1.40 -0.42
C PHE A 49 -14.37 -1.94 -1.83
N ALA A 50 -14.14 -1.03 -2.77
CA ALA A 50 -13.64 -1.33 -4.10
C ALA A 50 -12.32 -0.58 -4.31
N ALA A 51 -11.31 -1.31 -4.78
CA ALA A 51 -10.01 -0.76 -5.12
C ALA A 51 -9.79 -0.96 -6.63
N THR A 52 -9.53 0.12 -7.34
CA THR A 52 -9.33 0.11 -8.79
C THR A 52 -8.09 0.92 -9.18
N HIS A 53 -7.59 0.69 -10.39
CA HIS A 53 -6.46 1.44 -10.94
C HIS A 53 -6.67 1.74 -12.43
N THR A 54 -5.96 2.73 -12.94
CA THR A 54 -5.98 3.09 -14.35
C THR A 54 -5.10 2.15 -15.18
N VAL A 55 -5.43 2.01 -16.46
CA VAL A 55 -4.70 1.13 -17.40
C VAL A 55 -3.23 1.54 -17.56
N ASP A 56 -2.96 2.85 -17.53
CA ASP A 56 -1.61 3.41 -17.59
C ASP A 56 -0.82 3.27 -16.29
N ARG A 57 -1.44 2.73 -15.23
CA ARG A 57 -0.87 2.50 -13.90
C ARG A 57 -0.48 3.79 -13.15
N LEU A 58 -1.04 4.94 -13.53
CA LEU A 58 -0.67 6.23 -12.94
C LEU A 58 -1.58 6.65 -11.79
N ALA A 59 -2.77 6.06 -11.69
CA ALA A 59 -3.73 6.41 -10.64
C ALA A 59 -4.45 5.19 -10.09
N ALA A 60 -4.89 5.31 -8.84
CA ALA A 60 -5.72 4.31 -8.18
C ALA A 60 -6.81 4.99 -7.35
N ASN A 61 -7.93 4.30 -7.19
CA ASN A 61 -9.07 4.74 -6.40
C ASN A 61 -9.38 3.72 -5.32
N LEU A 62 -9.71 4.21 -4.14
CA LEU A 62 -10.35 3.46 -3.06
C LEU A 62 -11.75 4.04 -2.84
N THR A 63 -12.79 3.24 -3.06
CA THR A 63 -14.16 3.62 -2.73
C THR A 63 -14.67 2.75 -1.59
N THR A 64 -15.10 3.37 -0.50
CA THR A 64 -15.74 2.72 0.65
C THR A 64 -17.23 3.00 0.66
N VAL A 65 -18.02 2.15 1.32
CA VAL A 65 -19.46 2.30 1.41
C VAL A 65 -19.90 2.86 2.75
N ALA A 66 -21.16 3.34 2.80
CA ALA A 66 -21.79 3.79 4.04
C ALA A 66 -21.97 2.64 5.03
N VAL A 67 -21.51 2.84 6.27
CA VAL A 67 -21.59 1.85 7.35
C VAL A 67 -21.75 2.52 8.72
N ASN A 68 -22.10 1.72 9.74
CA ASN A 68 -21.89 2.11 11.13
C ASN A 68 -20.47 1.68 11.55
N PRO A 69 -19.56 2.61 11.86
CA PRO A 69 -18.16 2.28 12.17
C PRO A 69 -17.99 1.34 13.36
N THR A 70 -18.84 1.42 14.37
CA THR A 70 -18.76 0.55 15.56
C THR A 70 -18.96 -0.94 15.24
N ASN A 71 -19.61 -1.26 14.14
CA ASN A 71 -19.84 -2.64 13.68
C ASN A 71 -18.86 -3.06 12.57
N ALA A 72 -18.24 -2.10 11.92
CA ALA A 72 -17.45 -2.33 10.72
C ALA A 72 -15.94 -2.09 10.90
N LEU A 73 -15.54 -1.60 12.08
CA LEU A 73 -14.13 -1.34 12.40
C LEU A 73 -13.78 -1.91 13.79
N ASN A 74 -12.64 -2.56 13.87
CA ASN A 74 -12.06 -2.98 15.14
C ASN A 74 -11.07 -1.89 15.62
N ALA A 75 -11.62 -0.82 16.19
CA ALA A 75 -10.85 0.33 16.64
C ALA A 75 -10.19 0.09 18.00
N PRO A 76 -9.00 0.67 18.26
CA PRO A 76 -8.37 0.62 19.57
C PRO A 76 -9.22 1.34 20.62
N ILE A 77 -9.14 0.87 21.86
CA ILE A 77 -9.88 1.45 22.99
C ILE A 77 -9.47 2.92 23.16
N GLY A 78 -10.46 3.81 23.24
CA GLY A 78 -10.24 5.25 23.39
C GLY A 78 -10.15 6.02 22.06
N ALA A 79 -10.13 5.34 20.93
CA ALA A 79 -10.24 5.99 19.64
C ALA A 79 -11.62 6.65 19.47
N THR A 80 -11.64 7.86 18.94
CA THR A 80 -12.88 8.63 18.66
C THR A 80 -13.11 8.81 17.16
N HIS A 81 -12.03 8.81 16.37
CA HIS A 81 -12.05 9.05 14.93
C HIS A 81 -11.13 8.07 14.19
N PHE A 82 -11.38 7.95 12.92
CA PHE A 82 -10.55 7.21 11.96
C PHE A 82 -10.47 7.95 10.63
N ARG A 83 -9.52 7.56 9.80
CA ARG A 83 -9.48 7.91 8.36
C ARG A 83 -8.88 6.78 7.55
N PHE A 84 -9.35 6.63 6.33
CA PHE A 84 -8.75 5.72 5.36
C PHE A 84 -7.51 6.34 4.69
N ILE A 85 -6.66 5.47 4.15
CA ILE A 85 -5.48 5.82 3.37
C ILE A 85 -5.57 5.10 2.04
N ASN A 86 -5.39 5.84 0.96
CA ASN A 86 -5.17 5.29 -0.37
C ASN A 86 -3.79 5.75 -0.86
N ALA A 87 -2.90 4.81 -1.12
CA ALA A 87 -1.53 5.12 -1.51
C ALA A 87 -1.07 4.25 -2.67
N ILE A 88 -0.22 4.83 -3.52
CA ILE A 88 0.50 4.10 -4.56
C ILE A 88 2.00 4.33 -4.45
N GLY A 89 2.78 3.30 -4.76
CA GLY A 89 4.23 3.37 -4.78
C GLY A 89 4.79 2.56 -5.92
N VAL A 90 5.83 3.05 -6.57
CA VAL A 90 6.51 2.37 -7.69
C VAL A 90 7.74 1.65 -7.17
N ILE A 91 7.87 0.39 -7.54
CA ILE A 91 9.05 -0.41 -7.27
C ILE A 91 9.59 -0.96 -8.58
N SER A 92 10.88 -0.77 -8.83
CA SER A 92 11.58 -1.34 -9.98
C SER A 92 11.97 -2.80 -9.74
N ASP A 93 12.24 -3.52 -10.81
CA ASP A 93 13.04 -4.72 -10.74
C ASP A 93 14.48 -4.36 -10.36
N PHE A 94 15.22 -5.31 -9.77
CA PHE A 94 16.60 -5.10 -9.36
C PHE A 94 17.51 -6.10 -10.03
N VAL A 95 18.62 -5.59 -10.55
CA VAL A 95 19.71 -6.36 -11.15
C VAL A 95 20.99 -6.22 -10.35
N TYR A 96 21.80 -7.27 -10.34
CA TYR A 96 23.11 -7.21 -9.69
C TYR A 96 24.11 -6.48 -10.60
N ASN A 97 24.78 -5.47 -10.04
CA ASN A 97 25.83 -4.73 -10.73
C ASN A 97 27.20 -5.27 -10.30
N ASP A 98 27.91 -5.90 -11.23
CA ASP A 98 29.23 -6.48 -10.98
C ASP A 98 30.32 -5.45 -10.64
N THR A 99 30.15 -4.20 -11.04
CA THR A 99 31.12 -3.14 -10.75
C THR A 99 30.98 -2.64 -9.31
N THR A 100 29.75 -2.35 -8.89
CA THR A 100 29.43 -1.85 -7.54
C THR A 100 29.26 -2.97 -6.51
N LYS A 101 29.09 -4.24 -6.98
CA LYS A 101 28.79 -5.42 -6.16
C LYS A 101 27.49 -5.27 -5.34
N THR A 102 26.54 -4.52 -5.87
CA THR A 102 25.23 -4.25 -5.24
C THR A 102 24.09 -4.53 -6.21
N TYR A 103 22.89 -4.70 -5.65
CA TYR A 103 21.65 -4.69 -6.43
C TYR A 103 21.23 -3.26 -6.71
N GLU A 104 20.93 -2.97 -7.95
CA GLU A 104 20.49 -1.65 -8.40
C GLU A 104 19.16 -1.75 -9.12
N PRO A 105 18.27 -0.74 -8.99
CA PRO A 105 17.01 -0.73 -9.70
C PRO A 105 17.23 -0.65 -11.21
N SER A 106 16.52 -1.45 -11.97
CA SER A 106 16.55 -1.42 -13.45
C SER A 106 16.08 -0.07 -13.99
N ASN A 107 15.16 0.57 -13.28
CA ASN A 107 14.68 1.92 -13.58
C ASN A 107 14.75 2.80 -12.33
N ALA A 108 15.90 3.42 -12.11
CA ALA A 108 16.12 4.29 -10.95
C ALA A 108 15.24 5.55 -10.95
N ALA A 109 14.83 6.04 -12.12
CA ALA A 109 14.02 7.25 -12.23
C ALA A 109 12.58 7.05 -11.74
N LEU A 110 12.03 5.86 -11.91
CA LEU A 110 10.68 5.53 -11.48
C LEU A 110 10.65 4.88 -10.08
N ASN A 111 11.74 4.23 -9.69
CA ASN A 111 11.81 3.56 -8.40
C ASN A 111 11.60 4.55 -7.25
N GLU A 112 10.82 4.14 -6.25
CA GLU A 112 10.46 4.95 -5.06
C GLU A 112 9.51 6.13 -5.32
N MET A 113 9.05 6.37 -6.55
CA MET A 113 7.96 7.33 -6.78
C MET A 113 6.73 6.87 -6.00
N SER A 114 6.09 7.79 -5.29
CA SER A 114 4.91 7.46 -4.49
C SER A 114 4.01 8.67 -4.29
N ASN A 115 2.75 8.40 -3.99
CA ASN A 115 1.80 9.41 -3.53
C ASN A 115 0.76 8.78 -2.61
N THR A 116 0.16 9.62 -1.75
CA THR A 116 -0.81 9.19 -0.76
C THR A 116 -1.93 10.20 -0.64
N THR A 117 -3.16 9.70 -0.61
CA THR A 117 -4.36 10.47 -0.28
C THR A 117 -4.95 9.95 1.02
N TYR A 118 -5.28 10.87 1.90
CA TYR A 118 -5.91 10.59 3.17
C TYR A 118 -7.39 10.98 3.12
N GLY A 119 -8.24 10.13 3.67
CA GLY A 119 -9.65 10.40 3.87
C GLY A 119 -9.90 11.46 4.94
N ALA A 120 -11.14 11.87 5.06
CA ALA A 120 -11.58 12.77 6.12
C ALA A 120 -11.53 12.10 7.49
N TYR A 121 -11.27 12.89 8.54
CA TYR A 121 -11.46 12.41 9.91
C TYR A 121 -12.92 12.13 10.16
N SER A 122 -13.28 10.86 10.32
CA SER A 122 -14.64 10.38 10.50
C SER A 122 -14.85 9.90 11.92
N PRO A 123 -15.92 10.30 12.60
CA PRO A 123 -16.18 9.88 13.97
C PRO A 123 -16.59 8.40 14.04
N LEU A 124 -16.14 7.69 15.05
CA LEU A 124 -16.51 6.29 15.29
C LEU A 124 -17.93 6.11 15.83
N ASN A 125 -18.48 7.14 16.46
CA ASN A 125 -19.80 7.13 17.13
C ASN A 125 -20.95 7.68 16.26
N ALA A 126 -20.69 7.95 14.99
CA ALA A 126 -21.72 8.43 14.05
C ALA A 126 -21.66 7.61 12.74
N PRO A 127 -22.76 7.55 11.96
CA PRO A 127 -22.76 6.89 10.66
C PRO A 127 -21.70 7.46 9.73
N TYR A 128 -20.93 6.59 9.10
CA TYR A 128 -19.98 6.91 8.05
C TYR A 128 -20.67 6.82 6.68
N ALA A 129 -20.57 7.86 5.88
CA ALA A 129 -21.25 7.93 4.59
C ALA A 129 -20.55 7.16 3.46
N GLY A 130 -19.34 6.68 3.69
CA GLY A 130 -18.44 6.23 2.64
C GLY A 130 -17.71 7.41 1.99
N GLU A 131 -16.61 7.12 1.32
CA GLU A 131 -15.84 8.10 0.57
C GLU A 131 -15.14 7.45 -0.64
N ALA A 132 -14.75 8.28 -1.59
CA ALA A 132 -13.90 7.90 -2.71
C ALA A 132 -12.58 8.68 -2.61
N LEU A 133 -11.47 7.96 -2.56
CA LEU A 133 -10.13 8.53 -2.46
C LEU A 133 -9.36 8.22 -3.73
N ASP A 134 -9.06 9.25 -4.50
CA ASP A 134 -8.21 9.15 -5.67
C ASP A 134 -6.77 9.49 -5.30
N VAL A 135 -5.83 8.70 -5.81
CA VAL A 135 -4.39 8.96 -5.70
C VAL A 135 -3.75 8.80 -7.07
N SER A 136 -2.84 9.69 -7.43
CA SER A 136 -2.15 9.64 -8.72
C SER A 136 -0.67 10.00 -8.58
N LEU A 137 0.15 9.43 -9.46
CA LEU A 137 1.54 9.84 -9.67
C LEU A 137 1.60 11.14 -10.49
N PRO A 138 2.77 11.80 -10.57
CA PRO A 138 2.92 13.02 -11.35
C PRO A 138 2.51 12.84 -12.82
N ALA A 139 1.81 13.83 -13.36
CA ALA A 139 1.40 13.83 -14.75
C ALA A 139 2.61 13.75 -15.69
N GLY A 140 2.48 12.99 -16.78
CA GLY A 140 3.56 12.79 -17.75
C GLY A 140 4.53 11.66 -17.39
N THR A 141 4.35 10.99 -16.25
CA THR A 141 5.11 9.77 -15.93
C THR A 141 4.75 8.67 -16.92
N VAL A 142 5.76 7.97 -17.44
CA VAL A 142 5.58 6.83 -18.37
C VAL A 142 6.09 5.57 -17.71
N MET A 143 5.18 4.65 -17.40
CA MET A 143 5.51 3.37 -16.78
C MET A 143 6.17 2.42 -17.76
N THR A 144 7.31 1.84 -17.39
CA THR A 144 8.02 0.81 -18.14
C THR A 144 7.66 -0.60 -17.65
N ALA A 145 8.06 -1.62 -18.41
CA ALA A 145 7.71 -3.01 -18.10
C ALA A 145 8.46 -3.56 -16.86
N ASP A 146 9.60 -2.97 -16.53
CA ASP A 146 10.50 -3.34 -15.42
C ASP A 146 10.15 -2.67 -14.10
N VAL A 147 8.96 -2.04 -14.00
CA VAL A 147 8.45 -1.48 -12.75
C VAL A 147 7.05 -2.04 -12.45
N SER A 148 6.75 -2.11 -11.18
CA SER A 148 5.43 -2.43 -10.66
C SER A 148 4.90 -1.30 -9.79
N VAL A 149 3.58 -1.11 -9.79
CA VAL A 149 2.90 -0.16 -8.91
C VAL A 149 2.21 -0.92 -7.80
N LEU A 150 2.57 -0.61 -6.57
CA LEU A 150 1.95 -1.13 -5.35
C LEU A 150 0.75 -0.25 -5.01
N HIS A 151 -0.45 -0.82 -4.97
CA HIS A 151 -1.64 -0.15 -4.46
C HIS A 151 -1.82 -0.54 -2.99
N CYS A 152 -1.69 0.43 -2.11
CA CYS A 152 -1.73 0.22 -0.68
C CYS A 152 -2.97 0.86 -0.07
N LEU A 153 -3.66 0.10 0.78
CA LEU A 153 -4.81 0.55 1.53
C LEU A 153 -4.49 0.55 3.02
N GLY A 154 -4.96 1.58 3.72
CA GLY A 154 -4.71 1.68 5.16
C GLY A 154 -5.84 2.35 5.92
N ILE A 155 -5.71 2.27 7.24
CA ILE A 155 -6.56 2.98 8.19
C ILE A 155 -5.73 3.50 9.35
N GLU A 156 -6.04 4.69 9.81
CA GLU A 156 -5.47 5.30 11.00
C GLU A 156 -6.58 5.66 11.98
N PHE A 157 -6.30 5.49 13.28
CA PHE A 157 -7.19 5.83 14.38
C PHE A 157 -6.64 7.00 15.19
N PHE A 158 -7.57 7.83 15.68
CA PHE A 158 -7.25 9.06 16.39
C PHE A 158 -8.12 9.22 17.63
N GLN A 159 -7.56 9.89 18.62
CA GLN A 159 -8.33 10.53 19.69
C GLN A 159 -8.45 12.02 19.38
N GLU A 160 -9.68 12.50 19.29
CA GLU A 160 -9.94 13.94 19.18
C GLU A 160 -10.02 14.54 20.60
N VAL A 161 -9.26 15.62 20.81
CA VAL A 161 -9.29 16.38 22.08
C VAL A 161 -9.25 17.87 21.71
N ASN A 162 -10.31 18.58 22.05
CA ASN A 162 -10.43 20.04 21.81
C ASN A 162 -10.18 20.45 20.34
N GLY A 163 -10.69 19.69 19.38
CA GLY A 163 -10.55 19.94 17.95
C GLY A 163 -9.22 19.48 17.34
N ASN A 164 -8.33 18.85 18.10
CA ASN A 164 -7.07 18.30 17.63
C ASN A 164 -7.13 16.78 17.57
N TYR A 165 -6.59 16.20 16.49
CA TYR A 165 -6.56 14.75 16.26
C TYR A 165 -5.18 14.18 16.59
N TYR A 166 -5.13 13.35 17.62
CA TYR A 166 -3.92 12.66 18.06
C TYR A 166 -3.93 11.20 17.60
N LYS A 167 -3.00 10.85 16.73
CA LYS A 167 -2.91 9.51 16.18
C LYS A 167 -2.51 8.49 17.25
N PHE A 168 -3.20 7.35 17.29
CA PHE A 168 -2.81 6.21 18.12
C PHE A 168 -1.49 5.63 17.64
N SER A 169 -0.69 5.11 18.58
CA SER A 169 0.56 4.39 18.28
C SER A 169 0.31 2.96 17.81
N SER A 170 -0.89 2.42 18.03
CA SER A 170 -1.29 1.05 17.68
C SER A 170 -2.69 1.02 17.05
N GLY A 171 -3.05 -0.09 16.43
CA GLY A 171 -4.34 -0.25 15.77
C GLY A 171 -4.37 0.25 14.31
N ASN A 172 -3.40 1.06 13.90
CA ASN A 172 -3.25 1.49 12.52
C ASN A 172 -2.67 0.36 11.68
N CYS A 173 -3.07 0.26 10.43
CA CYS A 173 -2.52 -0.73 9.52
C CYS A 173 -2.48 -0.23 8.07
N LEU A 174 -1.55 -0.80 7.32
CA LEU A 174 -1.38 -0.60 5.88
C LEU A 174 -1.12 -1.96 5.25
N VAL A 175 -1.70 -2.22 4.09
CA VAL A 175 -1.55 -3.47 3.34
C VAL A 175 -1.34 -3.17 1.86
N ILE A 176 -0.56 -3.98 1.18
CA ILE A 176 -0.53 -4.00 -0.29
C ILE A 176 -1.76 -4.81 -0.74
N ASP A 177 -2.76 -4.13 -1.29
CA ASP A 177 -3.97 -4.74 -1.80
C ASP A 177 -3.74 -5.34 -3.19
N ASN A 178 -3.05 -4.60 -4.05
CA ASN A 178 -2.77 -5.02 -5.41
C ASN A 178 -1.39 -4.56 -5.89
N VAL A 179 -0.87 -5.25 -6.91
CA VAL A 179 0.40 -4.91 -7.60
C VAL A 179 0.21 -5.06 -9.10
N TYR A 180 0.42 -4.01 -9.87
CA TYR A 180 0.16 -3.96 -11.31
C TYR A 180 1.25 -3.23 -12.10
#